data_25145049ccdfaec17aa9e5a08fe5a31e
#
_entry.id   25145049ccdfaec17aa9e5a08fe5a31e
#
_cell.length_a   1.000
_cell.length_b   1.000
_cell.length_c   1.000
_cell.angle_alpha   90.00
_cell.angle_beta   90.00
_cell.angle_gamma   90.00
#
_symmetry.space_group_name_H-M   'P 1'
#
loop_
_entity.id
_entity.type
_entity.pdbx_description
1 polymer ?
#
loop_
_entity_poly.entity_id
_entity_poly.type
_entity_poly.pdbx_seq_one_letter_code
_entity_poly.pdbx_strand_id
1 'polypeptide(L)'
;GVLTACGAALRTISPSMAGISFVFILMIAGARVFGAAFGFVLGTTTMFASALLTAGFGPWLPYQMIASGFVGLGAGLLSRARGRAEIAWLCGWGFVSAFVYGWLMDFAFWPFNLGTSTQLSFDPHASPLTNLWHFVLFNMATSMGWNLGRALTNVVCLALLGGPILRVLRRASRRAQFVPDAISLGAEEN
;
A
#
# COMPACT_ATOMS: atom_id res chain seq x y z
N GLY A 1 0.93 15.46 4.73
CA GLY A 1 2.03 15.47 5.72
C GLY A 1 1.78 14.50 6.88
N VAL A 2 0.78 14.74 7.74
CA VAL A 2 0.58 13.96 8.99
C VAL A 2 0.40 12.46 8.75
N LEU A 3 -0.49 12.06 7.83
CA LEU A 3 -0.70 10.64 7.53
C LEU A 3 0.54 9.97 6.92
N THR A 4 1.30 10.69 6.11
CA THR A 4 2.58 10.23 5.57
C THR A 4 3.58 9.96 6.69
N ALA A 5 3.71 10.90 7.65
CA ALA A 5 4.60 10.75 8.81
C ALA A 5 4.18 9.57 9.70
N CYS A 6 2.89 9.44 10.00
CA CYS A 6 2.36 8.30 10.76
C CYS A 6 2.63 6.96 10.02
N GLY A 7 2.43 6.92 8.71
CA GLY A 7 2.70 5.74 7.90
C GLY A 7 4.19 5.37 7.90
N ALA A 8 5.06 6.35 7.76
CA ALA A 8 6.52 6.15 7.83
C ALA A 8 6.95 5.61 9.20
N ALA A 9 6.41 6.17 10.29
CA ALA A 9 6.66 5.68 11.65
C ALA A 9 6.15 4.26 11.87
N LEU A 10 4.94 3.93 11.37
CA LEU A 10 4.41 2.56 11.43
C LEU A 10 5.28 1.56 10.70
N ARG A 11 5.93 1.96 9.61
CA ARG A 11 6.86 1.09 8.89
C ARG A 11 8.15 0.85 9.67
N THR A 12 8.65 1.83 10.42
CA THR A 12 9.87 1.66 11.24
C THR A 12 9.63 0.74 12.45
N ILE A 13 8.43 0.77 13.02
CA ILE A 13 8.05 -0.07 14.17
C ILE A 13 7.74 -1.51 13.73
N SER A 14 7.31 -1.70 12.49
CA SER A 14 7.06 -3.03 11.93
C SER A 14 8.36 -3.62 11.40
N PRO A 15 9.08 -4.45 12.17
CA PRO A 15 10.15 -5.22 11.58
C PRO A 15 9.51 -6.09 10.49
N SER A 16 10.04 -6.03 9.28
CA SER A 16 9.53 -6.77 8.11
C SER A 16 9.65 -8.30 8.26
N MET A 17 9.53 -8.81 9.47
CA MET A 17 9.57 -10.24 9.75
C MET A 17 8.28 -10.88 9.24
N ALA A 18 8.43 -11.90 8.41
CA ALA A 18 7.34 -12.69 7.85
C ALA A 18 6.24 -11.88 7.14
N GLY A 19 6.56 -10.70 6.61
CA GLY A 19 5.60 -9.85 5.90
C GLY A 19 4.70 -9.00 6.80
N ILE A 20 4.84 -9.03 8.12
CA ILE A 20 4.07 -8.19 9.03
C ILE A 20 4.37 -6.72 8.76
N SER A 21 3.38 -5.96 8.34
CA SER A 21 3.52 -4.54 8.00
C SER A 21 2.23 -3.78 8.28
N PHE A 22 2.29 -2.81 9.18
CA PHE A 22 1.13 -2.00 9.59
C PHE A 22 0.87 -0.78 8.72
N VAL A 23 1.81 -0.43 7.84
CA VAL A 23 1.72 0.77 7.01
C VAL A 23 0.53 0.73 6.05
N PHE A 24 0.21 -0.44 5.51
CA PHE A 24 -0.86 -0.60 4.51
C PHE A 24 -2.24 -0.29 5.06
N ILE A 25 -2.48 -0.53 6.35
CA ILE A 25 -3.75 -0.25 7.02
C ILE A 25 -4.08 1.24 6.93
N LEU A 26 -3.08 2.09 7.22
CA LEU A 26 -3.25 3.53 7.18
C LEU A 26 -3.43 4.04 5.74
N MET A 27 -2.71 3.47 4.77
CA MET A 27 -2.87 3.79 3.35
C MET A 27 -4.27 3.44 2.85
N ILE A 28 -4.75 2.23 3.16
CA ILE A 28 -6.07 1.74 2.76
C ILE A 28 -7.17 2.58 3.41
N ALA A 29 -7.10 2.81 4.72
CA ALA A 29 -8.10 3.61 5.44
C ALA A 29 -8.08 5.09 5.02
N GLY A 30 -6.89 5.66 4.80
CA GLY A 30 -6.72 7.03 4.32
C GLY A 30 -7.31 7.22 2.92
N ALA A 31 -6.98 6.32 2.00
CA ALA A 31 -7.52 6.33 0.64
C ALA A 31 -9.05 6.17 0.63
N ARG A 32 -9.60 5.35 1.52
CA ARG A 32 -11.05 5.16 1.66
C ARG A 32 -11.78 6.44 2.03
N VAL A 33 -11.17 7.29 2.84
CA VAL A 33 -11.77 8.55 3.33
C VAL A 33 -11.53 9.70 2.38
N PHE A 34 -10.31 9.83 1.85
CA PHE A 34 -9.88 10.99 1.07
C PHE A 34 -9.87 10.75 -0.46
N GLY A 35 -10.14 9.53 -0.90
CA GLY A 35 -10.27 9.18 -2.31
C GLY A 35 -9.01 8.57 -2.92
N ALA A 36 -9.17 8.07 -4.16
CA ALA A 36 -8.18 7.27 -4.85
C ALA A 36 -6.87 8.03 -5.17
N ALA A 37 -6.99 9.25 -5.68
CA ALA A 37 -5.83 10.09 -5.98
C ALA A 37 -5.01 10.39 -4.72
N PHE A 38 -5.68 10.75 -3.62
CA PHE A 38 -5.04 10.93 -2.33
C PHE A 38 -4.35 9.64 -1.86
N GLY A 39 -5.01 8.50 -2.03
CA GLY A 39 -4.47 7.18 -1.68
C GLY A 39 -3.18 6.86 -2.42
N PHE A 40 -3.13 7.16 -3.72
CA PHE A 40 -1.91 6.97 -4.52
C PHE A 40 -0.76 7.84 -3.99
N VAL A 41 -1.01 9.14 -3.79
CA VAL A 41 -0.01 10.07 -3.25
C VAL A 41 0.43 9.64 -1.86
N LEU A 42 -0.52 9.27 -0.98
CA LEU A 42 -0.20 8.81 0.37
C LEU A 42 0.70 7.57 0.36
N GLY A 43 0.39 6.57 -0.47
CA GLY A 43 1.22 5.36 -0.60
C GLY A 43 2.63 5.68 -1.06
N THR A 44 2.75 6.46 -2.13
CA THR A 44 4.02 6.88 -2.72
C THR A 44 4.87 7.68 -1.75
N THR A 45 4.30 8.73 -1.15
CA THR A 45 5.03 9.63 -0.23
C THR A 45 5.39 8.95 1.09
N THR A 46 4.57 8.01 1.58
CA THR A 46 4.87 7.26 2.80
C THR A 46 6.09 6.36 2.60
N MET A 47 6.23 5.70 1.45
CA MET A 47 7.42 4.89 1.17
C MET A 47 8.67 5.75 1.10
N PHE A 48 8.61 6.89 0.42
CA PHE A 48 9.72 7.84 0.37
C PHE A 48 10.10 8.36 1.76
N ALA A 49 9.13 8.84 2.54
CA ALA A 49 9.38 9.34 3.89
C ALA A 49 9.96 8.27 4.81
N SER A 50 9.50 7.02 4.70
CA SER A 50 10.07 5.93 5.48
C SER A 50 11.51 5.58 5.09
N ALA A 51 11.86 5.73 3.81
CA ALA A 51 13.24 5.54 3.35
C ALA A 51 14.19 6.57 3.96
N LEU A 52 13.74 7.82 4.15
CA LEU A 52 14.50 8.85 4.89
C LEU A 52 14.76 8.45 6.34
N LEU A 53 13.77 7.84 7.01
CA LEU A 53 13.88 7.44 8.42
C LEU A 53 14.75 6.19 8.62
N THR A 54 14.76 5.28 7.65
CA THR A 54 15.42 3.97 7.75
C THR A 54 16.72 3.87 6.97
N ALA A 55 17.19 4.97 6.32
CA ALA A 55 18.25 4.95 5.34
C ALA A 55 18.04 3.90 4.23
N GLY A 56 16.77 3.61 3.93
CA GLY A 56 16.34 2.54 3.02
C GLY A 56 16.31 2.95 1.56
N PHE A 57 17.29 3.73 1.10
CA PHE A 57 17.43 4.11 -0.30
C PHE A 57 18.11 2.99 -1.11
N GLY A 58 17.48 2.63 -2.23
CA GLY A 58 18.01 1.63 -3.13
C GLY A 58 17.17 1.55 -4.40
N PRO A 59 17.60 0.74 -5.39
CA PRO A 59 16.90 0.61 -6.67
C PRO A 59 15.47 0.08 -6.54
N TRP A 60 15.13 -0.50 -5.41
CA TRP A 60 13.77 -0.99 -5.09
C TRP A 60 12.80 0.14 -4.70
N LEU A 61 13.29 1.30 -4.25
CA LEU A 61 12.45 2.36 -3.70
C LEU A 61 11.39 2.90 -4.68
N PRO A 62 11.70 3.23 -5.94
CA PRO A 62 10.70 3.66 -6.90
C PRO A 62 9.58 2.64 -7.11
N TYR A 63 9.93 1.36 -7.18
CA TYR A 63 8.96 0.28 -7.32
C TYR A 63 8.07 0.15 -6.07
N GLN A 64 8.66 0.25 -4.86
CA GLN A 64 7.89 0.29 -3.62
C GLN A 64 6.92 1.47 -3.57
N MET A 65 7.35 2.65 -4.01
CA MET A 65 6.51 3.85 -4.06
C MET A 65 5.31 3.64 -4.98
N ILE A 66 5.55 3.17 -6.20
CA ILE A 66 4.49 2.92 -7.19
C ILE A 66 3.54 1.81 -6.72
N ALA A 67 4.07 0.68 -6.27
CA ALA A 67 3.27 -0.44 -5.78
C ALA A 67 2.38 -0.04 -4.59
N SER A 68 2.92 0.73 -3.64
CA SER A 68 2.15 1.27 -2.51
C SER A 68 1.12 2.32 -2.94
N GLY A 69 1.45 3.12 -3.94
CA GLY A 69 0.50 4.03 -4.59
C GLY A 69 -0.71 3.28 -5.15
N PHE A 70 -0.50 2.16 -5.83
CA PHE A 70 -1.60 1.32 -6.34
C PHE A 70 -2.42 0.66 -5.23
N VAL A 71 -1.81 0.28 -4.11
CA VAL A 71 -2.57 -0.19 -2.93
C VAL A 71 -3.53 0.89 -2.44
N GLY A 72 -3.07 2.12 -2.30
CA GLY A 72 -3.89 3.26 -1.91
C GLY A 72 -4.95 3.60 -2.96
N LEU A 73 -4.56 3.70 -4.23
CA LEU A 73 -5.48 4.00 -5.33
C LEU A 73 -6.65 3.02 -5.36
N GLY A 74 -6.38 1.72 -5.33
CA GLY A 74 -7.43 0.70 -5.38
C GLY A 74 -8.36 0.74 -4.17
N ALA A 75 -7.85 1.03 -2.96
CA ALA A 75 -8.70 1.21 -1.78
C ALA A 75 -9.69 2.37 -1.93
N GLY A 76 -9.26 3.47 -2.57
CA GLY A 76 -10.11 4.62 -2.84
C GLY A 76 -11.14 4.40 -3.94
N LEU A 77 -10.91 3.42 -4.84
CA LEU A 77 -11.84 3.04 -5.93
C LEU A 77 -12.90 2.04 -5.50
N LEU A 78 -12.80 1.45 -4.30
CA LEU A 78 -13.78 0.47 -3.82
C LEU A 78 -15.19 1.05 -3.79
N SER A 79 -16.17 0.22 -4.10
CA SER A 79 -17.59 0.57 -4.07
C SER A 79 -18.01 1.20 -2.74
N ARG A 80 -18.91 2.16 -2.80
CA ARG A 80 -19.42 2.85 -1.61
C ARG A 80 -20.21 1.86 -0.76
N ALA A 81 -19.70 1.57 0.43
CA ALA A 81 -20.35 0.76 1.44
C ALA A 81 -20.25 1.46 2.80
N ARG A 82 -21.05 1.04 3.78
CA ARG A 82 -21.05 1.57 5.15
C ARG A 82 -21.09 0.44 6.17
N GLY A 83 -20.62 0.73 7.37
CA GLY A 83 -20.65 -0.22 8.48
C GLY A 83 -19.82 -1.47 8.23
N ARG A 84 -20.38 -2.64 8.53
CA ARG A 84 -19.67 -3.93 8.40
C ARG A 84 -19.29 -4.26 6.96
N ALA A 85 -20.15 -3.92 5.99
CA ALA A 85 -19.85 -4.16 4.58
C ALA A 85 -18.64 -3.36 4.10
N GLU A 86 -18.45 -2.14 4.60
CA GLU A 86 -17.26 -1.35 4.30
C GLU A 86 -16.00 -2.01 4.82
N ILE A 87 -16.00 -2.47 6.07
CA ILE A 87 -14.85 -3.18 6.64
C ILE A 87 -14.56 -4.47 5.86
N ALA A 88 -15.59 -5.22 5.46
CA ALA A 88 -15.40 -6.42 4.64
C ALA A 88 -14.73 -6.10 3.30
N TRP A 89 -15.13 -5.02 2.59
CA TRP A 89 -14.49 -4.57 1.37
C TRP A 89 -13.03 -4.18 1.59
N LEU A 90 -12.74 -3.47 2.69
CA LEU A 90 -11.36 -3.09 3.02
C LEU A 90 -10.49 -4.30 3.37
N CYS A 91 -11.04 -5.29 4.09
CA CYS A 91 -10.35 -6.55 4.38
C CYS A 91 -10.07 -7.32 3.08
N GLY A 92 -11.05 -7.45 2.19
CA GLY A 92 -10.88 -8.09 0.89
C GLY A 92 -9.80 -7.41 0.05
N TRP A 93 -9.84 -6.07 -0.03
CA TRP A 93 -8.79 -5.31 -0.71
C TRP A 93 -7.45 -5.42 -0.01
N GLY A 94 -7.40 -5.35 1.31
CA GLY A 94 -6.18 -5.54 2.09
C GLY A 94 -5.52 -6.88 1.85
N PHE A 95 -6.33 -7.93 1.66
CA PHE A 95 -5.84 -9.26 1.27
C PHE A 95 -5.28 -9.25 -0.15
N VAL A 96 -6.08 -8.86 -1.14
CA VAL A 96 -5.70 -8.88 -2.56
C VAL A 96 -4.51 -7.97 -2.83
N SER A 97 -4.52 -6.75 -2.29
CA SER A 97 -3.46 -5.77 -2.51
C SER A 97 -2.11 -6.18 -1.94
N ALA A 98 -2.08 -7.05 -0.93
CA ALA A 98 -0.83 -7.62 -0.40
C ALA A 98 -0.11 -8.49 -1.44
N PHE A 99 -0.86 -9.27 -2.20
CA PHE A 99 -0.32 -10.08 -3.31
C PHE A 99 0.03 -9.20 -4.51
N VAL A 100 -0.84 -8.25 -4.88
CA VAL A 100 -0.56 -7.31 -5.97
C VAL A 100 0.74 -6.55 -5.71
N TYR A 101 0.91 -6.03 -4.49
CA TYR A 101 2.14 -5.36 -4.09
C TYR A 101 3.37 -6.29 -4.23
N GLY A 102 3.30 -7.51 -3.71
CA GLY A 102 4.41 -8.46 -3.78
C GLY A 102 4.74 -8.86 -5.21
N TRP A 103 3.72 -9.10 -6.04
CA TRP A 103 3.92 -9.42 -7.45
C TRP A 103 4.55 -8.27 -8.23
N LEU A 104 4.15 -7.02 -7.99
CA LEU A 104 4.78 -5.86 -8.61
C LEU A 104 6.25 -5.72 -8.20
N MET A 105 6.56 -5.98 -6.92
CA MET A 105 7.93 -5.96 -6.43
C MET A 105 8.78 -7.07 -7.05
N ASP A 106 8.25 -8.29 -7.10
CA ASP A 106 8.95 -9.43 -7.70
C ASP A 106 9.15 -9.21 -9.21
N PHE A 107 8.14 -8.72 -9.92
CA PHE A 107 8.22 -8.46 -11.35
C PHE A 107 9.30 -7.44 -11.70
N ALA A 108 9.51 -6.43 -10.85
CA ALA A 108 10.52 -5.41 -11.05
C ALA A 108 11.96 -5.98 -11.05
N PHE A 109 12.18 -7.07 -10.33
CA PHE A 109 13.52 -7.65 -10.13
C PHE A 109 13.69 -9.05 -10.72
N TRP A 110 12.60 -9.70 -11.13
CA TRP A 110 12.61 -11.11 -11.54
C TRP A 110 13.62 -11.46 -12.64
N PRO A 111 13.76 -10.74 -13.76
CA PRO A 111 14.70 -11.11 -14.81
C PRO A 111 16.16 -11.03 -14.39
N PHE A 112 16.48 -10.29 -13.32
CA PHE A 112 17.84 -9.92 -12.95
C PHE A 112 18.37 -10.71 -11.74
N ASN A 113 17.51 -11.41 -11.00
CA ASN A 113 17.88 -12.00 -9.72
C ASN A 113 18.35 -13.45 -9.79
N LEU A 114 18.17 -14.13 -10.92
CA LEU A 114 18.53 -15.52 -11.11
C LEU A 114 19.35 -15.67 -12.38
N GLY A 115 20.42 -16.45 -12.30
CA GLY A 115 21.20 -16.83 -13.51
C GLY A 115 20.33 -17.55 -14.53
N THR A 116 20.76 -17.54 -15.78
CA THR A 116 20.00 -17.87 -16.99
C THR A 116 19.59 -19.34 -17.18
N SER A 117 19.61 -20.18 -16.18
CA SER A 117 19.41 -21.64 -16.39
C SER A 117 18.49 -22.34 -15.40
N THR A 118 17.60 -21.62 -14.73
CA THR A 118 16.65 -22.23 -13.80
C THR A 118 15.21 -22.09 -14.30
N GLN A 119 14.33 -23.02 -13.90
CA GLN A 119 12.88 -22.94 -14.18
C GLN A 119 12.20 -21.73 -13.49
N LEU A 120 12.94 -20.96 -12.70
CA LEU A 120 12.48 -19.76 -12.02
C LEU A 120 12.93 -18.50 -12.73
N SER A 121 13.78 -18.59 -13.76
CA SER A 121 14.36 -17.45 -14.48
C SER A 121 13.55 -17.12 -15.73
N PHE A 122 13.68 -15.87 -16.18
CA PHE A 122 13.21 -15.48 -17.51
C PHE A 122 14.07 -16.14 -18.59
N ASP A 123 13.42 -16.75 -19.58
CA ASP A 123 14.06 -17.32 -20.76
C ASP A 123 13.66 -16.53 -22.01
N PRO A 124 14.59 -15.81 -22.67
CA PRO A 124 14.30 -15.04 -23.87
C PRO A 124 13.82 -15.90 -25.05
N HIS A 125 14.11 -17.20 -25.05
CA HIS A 125 13.76 -18.15 -26.11
C HIS A 125 12.45 -18.89 -25.83
N ALA A 126 11.91 -18.78 -24.62
CA ALA A 126 10.67 -19.43 -24.24
C ALA A 126 9.43 -18.60 -24.63
N SER A 127 8.27 -19.26 -24.73
CA SER A 127 7.00 -18.58 -24.98
C SER A 127 6.64 -17.62 -23.83
N PRO A 128 5.83 -16.57 -24.10
CA PRO A 128 5.33 -15.69 -23.04
C PRO A 128 4.59 -16.42 -21.91
N LEU A 129 3.87 -17.48 -22.24
CA LEU A 129 3.15 -18.32 -21.26
C LEU A 129 4.11 -19.11 -20.37
N THR A 130 5.19 -19.65 -20.95
CA THR A 130 6.23 -20.33 -20.20
C THR A 130 6.92 -19.36 -19.23
N ASN A 131 7.25 -18.16 -19.68
CA ASN A 131 7.84 -17.13 -18.83
C ASN A 131 6.89 -16.67 -17.73
N LEU A 132 5.59 -16.54 -18.02
CA LEU A 132 4.59 -16.26 -16.98
C LEU A 132 4.55 -17.38 -15.91
N TRP A 133 4.65 -18.64 -16.34
CA TRP A 133 4.74 -19.76 -15.42
C TRP A 133 6.01 -19.73 -14.56
N HIS A 134 7.17 -19.43 -15.16
CA HIS A 134 8.42 -19.24 -14.44
C HIS A 134 8.30 -18.13 -13.39
N PHE A 135 7.65 -17.00 -13.73
CA PHE A 135 7.39 -15.92 -12.79
C PHE A 135 6.49 -16.35 -11.62
N VAL A 136 5.41 -17.09 -11.91
CA VAL A 136 4.51 -17.61 -10.86
C VAL A 136 5.28 -18.53 -9.92
N LEU A 137 6.09 -19.45 -10.45
CA LEU A 137 6.93 -20.35 -9.64
C LEU A 137 7.94 -19.56 -8.80
N PHE A 138 8.57 -18.53 -9.38
CA PHE A 138 9.48 -17.65 -8.66
C PHE A 138 8.79 -16.96 -7.48
N ASN A 139 7.63 -16.33 -7.71
CA ASN A 139 6.86 -15.68 -6.66
C ASN A 139 6.42 -16.66 -5.56
N MET A 140 5.98 -17.86 -5.94
CA MET A 140 5.61 -18.90 -4.97
C MET A 140 6.79 -19.34 -4.10
N ALA A 141 7.96 -19.51 -4.70
CA ALA A 141 9.15 -19.97 -3.99
C ALA A 141 9.79 -18.91 -3.10
N THR A 142 9.74 -17.64 -3.50
CA THR A 142 10.48 -16.56 -2.84
C THR A 142 9.62 -15.65 -1.97
N SER A 143 8.39 -15.33 -2.40
CA SER A 143 7.62 -14.23 -1.85
C SER A 143 6.26 -14.62 -1.27
N MET A 144 5.79 -15.85 -1.49
CA MET A 144 4.46 -16.28 -1.05
C MET A 144 4.27 -16.12 0.47
N GLY A 145 5.26 -16.52 1.27
CA GLY A 145 5.20 -16.38 2.74
C GLY A 145 5.08 -14.91 3.18
N TRP A 146 5.83 -14.02 2.54
CA TRP A 146 5.78 -12.57 2.79
C TRP A 146 4.43 -11.96 2.38
N ASN A 147 3.91 -12.36 1.23
CA ASN A 147 2.63 -11.89 0.72
C ASN A 147 1.48 -12.34 1.63
N LEU A 148 1.50 -13.60 2.07
CA LEU A 148 0.50 -14.16 2.98
C LEU A 148 0.55 -13.48 4.35
N GLY A 149 1.75 -13.31 4.93
CA GLY A 149 1.92 -12.60 6.21
C GLY A 149 1.36 -11.17 6.15
N ARG A 150 1.64 -10.44 5.05
CA ARG A 150 1.09 -9.10 4.80
C ARG A 150 -0.43 -9.13 4.64
N ALA A 151 -0.96 -10.08 3.88
CA ALA A 151 -2.38 -10.23 3.66
C ALA A 151 -3.14 -10.50 4.98
N LEU A 152 -2.66 -11.43 5.79
CA LEU A 152 -3.25 -11.74 7.10
C LEU A 152 -3.16 -10.55 8.05
N THR A 153 -2.01 -9.87 8.11
CA THR A 153 -1.85 -8.65 8.92
C THR A 153 -2.85 -7.58 8.51
N ASN A 154 -3.00 -7.31 7.22
CA ASN A 154 -3.95 -6.33 6.71
C ASN A 154 -5.38 -6.70 7.11
N VAL A 155 -5.79 -7.96 6.90
CA VAL A 155 -7.16 -8.41 7.23
C VAL A 155 -7.44 -8.29 8.72
N VAL A 156 -6.56 -8.81 9.57
CA VAL A 156 -6.75 -8.77 11.03
C VAL A 156 -6.80 -7.33 11.53
N CYS A 157 -5.86 -6.50 11.11
CA CYS A 157 -5.81 -5.13 11.57
C CYS A 157 -6.96 -4.27 11.03
N LEU A 158 -7.37 -4.45 9.77
CA LEU A 158 -8.54 -3.75 9.22
C LEU A 158 -9.84 -4.21 9.87
N ALA A 159 -9.98 -5.49 10.20
CA ALA A 159 -11.14 -6.01 10.91
C ALA A 159 -11.26 -5.41 12.33
N LEU A 160 -10.14 -5.33 13.06
CA LEU A 160 -10.11 -4.85 14.44
C LEU A 160 -10.09 -3.31 14.54
N LEU A 161 -9.24 -2.67 13.74
CA LEU A 161 -8.92 -1.24 13.87
C LEU A 161 -9.55 -0.37 12.76
N GLY A 162 -10.02 -0.96 11.66
CA GLY A 162 -10.55 -0.22 10.51
C GLY A 162 -11.70 0.71 10.90
N GLY A 163 -12.66 0.24 11.70
CA GLY A 163 -13.79 1.06 12.16
C GLY A 163 -13.37 2.31 12.96
N PRO A 164 -12.59 2.17 14.03
CA PRO A 164 -12.01 3.29 14.77
C PRO A 164 -11.20 4.25 13.89
N ILE A 165 -10.29 3.74 13.05
CA ILE A 165 -9.45 4.56 12.16
C ILE A 165 -10.32 5.38 11.20
N LEU A 166 -11.29 4.76 10.51
CA LEU A 166 -12.19 5.47 9.61
C LEU A 166 -12.98 6.58 10.31
N ARG A 167 -13.43 6.35 11.55
CA ARG A 167 -14.14 7.39 12.34
C ARG A 167 -13.25 8.60 12.61
N VAL A 168 -12.01 8.36 13.02
CA VAL A 168 -11.04 9.46 13.28
C VAL A 168 -10.73 10.22 12.00
N LEU A 169 -10.43 9.52 10.90
CA LEU A 169 -10.10 10.15 9.63
C LEU A 169 -11.27 10.95 9.05
N ARG A 170 -12.49 10.44 9.12
CA ARG A 170 -13.70 11.18 8.69
C ARG A 170 -13.95 12.42 9.54
N ARG A 171 -13.70 12.35 10.86
CA ARG A 171 -13.80 13.51 11.73
C ARG A 171 -12.76 14.58 11.37
N ALA A 172 -11.53 14.17 11.10
CA ALA A 172 -10.46 15.06 10.66
C ALA A 172 -10.78 15.69 9.29
N SER A 173 -11.28 14.92 8.32
CA SER A 173 -11.70 15.42 7.01
C SER A 173 -12.79 16.49 7.11
N ARG A 174 -13.81 16.28 7.92
CA ARG A 174 -14.88 17.27 8.13
C ARG A 174 -14.36 18.59 8.73
N ARG A 175 -13.44 18.51 9.69
CA ARG A 175 -12.85 19.71 10.31
C ARG A 175 -12.00 20.51 9.32
N ALA A 176 -11.28 19.85 8.43
CA ALA A 176 -10.45 20.51 7.42
C ALA A 176 -11.28 21.26 6.36
N GLN A 177 -12.54 20.88 6.13
CA GLN A 177 -13.45 21.55 5.20
C GLN A 177 -14.02 22.86 5.74
N PHE A 178 -13.97 23.10 7.06
CA PHE A 178 -14.50 24.31 7.69
C PHE A 178 -13.47 25.45 7.84
N VAL A 179 -12.22 25.24 7.45
CA VAL A 179 -11.15 26.26 7.60
C VAL A 179 -11.04 27.26 6.43
N PRO A 180 -11.47 27.00 5.18
CA PRO A 180 -11.27 27.92 4.07
C PRO A 180 -12.05 29.22 4.16
N ASP A 181 -13.24 29.25 4.80
CA ASP A 181 -14.12 30.42 4.77
C ASP A 181 -13.71 31.52 5.75
N ALA A 182 -12.93 31.21 6.79
CA ALA A 182 -12.47 32.18 7.76
C ALA A 182 -11.28 33.04 7.27
N ILE A 183 -10.52 32.55 6.30
CA ILE A 183 -9.35 33.27 5.78
C ILE A 183 -9.72 34.21 4.65
N SER A 184 -10.77 33.91 3.88
CA SER A 184 -11.25 34.77 2.79
C SER A 184 -11.95 36.06 3.27
N LEU A 185 -12.58 36.00 4.45
CA LEU A 185 -13.27 37.16 5.02
C LEU A 185 -12.34 38.20 5.66
N GLY A 186 -11.13 37.81 6.05
CA GLY A 186 -10.12 38.73 6.60
C GLY A 186 -9.25 39.44 5.55
N ALA A 187 -9.35 39.06 4.27
CA ALA A 187 -8.56 39.66 3.19
C ALA A 187 -9.29 40.79 2.47
N GLU A 188 -10.59 41.01 2.73
CA GLU A 188 -11.38 42.08 2.12
C GLU A 188 -11.53 43.35 3.05
N GLU A 189 -10.98 43.31 4.27
CA GLU A 189 -11.05 44.42 5.22
C GLU A 189 -9.73 45.18 5.42
N ASN A 190 -8.71 45.04 4.55
CA ASN A 190 -7.48 45.86 4.61
C ASN A 190 -7.19 46.56 3.30
#